data_ab5539b7ac0fc880124a8d3bd2ae08c3
#
_entry.id   ab5539b7ac0fc880124a8d3bd2ae08c3
#
_cell.length_a   1.000
_cell.length_b   1.000
_cell.length_c   1.000
_cell.angle_alpha   90.00
_cell.angle_beta   90.00
_cell.angle_gamma   90.00
#
_symmetry.space_group_name_H-M   'P 1'
#
loop_
_entity.id
_entity.type
_entity.pdbx_description
1 polymer ?
#
loop_
_entity_poly.entity_id
_entity_poly.type
_entity_poly.pdbx_seq_one_letter_code
_entity_poly.pdbx_strand_id
1 'polypeptide(L)'
;MNKKYLFASMIFGGAMIFMSCSSDDNEIFVGDNFFTDRQAIIDEINALTYPQGFTESDDKHPEYKNMDPEVYTDKKTTEGRGIEGYYGYVDLGLSVKWASSNLGSVSPVTEHKTLEQTLQELEDELGIKPMEKPSFTNNKNSTYPTTMSYEEYLRSMDINALYSAYNRYNNYCMTKTSAHNDAIVRYNNTQYENHKYLFAVGDGYPWGGLGMWDYLGTKEAPMDIAGNAEFDVATYILGEGWSMPTKAQWQELIDKCQWKKYDNYYVVTGPSGKSIVLPCAWYHTSEQTGREVYNVYLYDSKEFKLGGFRDLFSIRPVHTK
;
A
#
# COMPACT_ATOMS: atom_id res chain seq x y z
N MET A 1 -31.71 -32.65 -34.40
CA MET A 1 -31.26 -31.32 -33.91
C MET A 1 -30.50 -31.54 -32.63
N ASN A 2 -29.19 -31.22 -32.63
CA ASN A 2 -28.35 -31.40 -31.46
C ASN A 2 -28.60 -30.29 -30.44
N LYS A 3 -29.21 -30.61 -29.32
CA LYS A 3 -29.34 -29.71 -28.15
C LYS A 3 -27.95 -29.54 -27.52
N LYS A 4 -27.38 -28.31 -27.60
CA LYS A 4 -26.19 -27.96 -26.83
C LYS A 4 -26.63 -27.52 -25.45
N TYR A 5 -26.26 -28.26 -24.44
CA TYR A 5 -26.44 -27.88 -23.03
C TYR A 5 -25.25 -27.04 -22.60
N LEU A 6 -25.50 -25.84 -22.08
CA LEU A 6 -24.50 -25.03 -21.43
C LEU A 6 -24.61 -25.31 -19.92
N PHE A 7 -23.57 -25.95 -19.35
CA PHE A 7 -23.51 -26.18 -17.94
C PHE A 7 -22.68 -25.06 -17.29
N ALA A 8 -23.26 -24.30 -16.38
CA ALA A 8 -22.52 -23.46 -15.45
C ALA A 8 -22.49 -24.17 -14.11
N SER A 9 -21.28 -24.57 -13.65
CA SER A 9 -21.11 -25.15 -12.33
C SER A 9 -20.58 -24.08 -11.38
N MET A 10 -21.29 -23.82 -10.28
CA MET A 10 -20.76 -23.11 -9.13
C MET A 10 -20.50 -24.14 -8.02
N ILE A 11 -19.26 -24.13 -7.50
CA ILE A 11 -18.89 -24.96 -6.35
C ILE A 11 -19.04 -24.10 -5.10
N PHE A 12 -20.02 -24.42 -4.27
CA PHE A 12 -20.14 -23.87 -2.92
C PHE A 12 -20.23 -25.04 -1.93
N GLY A 13 -19.34 -25.05 -0.96
CA GLY A 13 -19.46 -25.84 0.26
C GLY A 13 -19.87 -27.31 0.11
N GLY A 14 -19.38 -28.03 -0.90
CA GLY A 14 -19.61 -29.46 -1.06
C GLY A 14 -20.89 -29.88 -1.81
N ALA A 15 -21.72 -28.93 -2.27
CA ALA A 15 -22.87 -29.23 -3.13
C ALA A 15 -22.68 -28.64 -4.54
N MET A 16 -22.76 -29.44 -5.58
CA MET A 16 -22.80 -28.97 -6.96
C MET A 16 -24.24 -28.60 -7.33
N ILE A 17 -24.46 -27.33 -7.67
CA ILE A 17 -25.72 -26.88 -8.25
C ILE A 17 -25.58 -26.89 -9.76
N PHE A 18 -26.33 -27.72 -10.45
CA PHE A 18 -26.42 -27.74 -11.90
C PHE A 18 -27.63 -26.89 -12.35
N MET A 19 -27.40 -25.78 -13.03
CA MET A 19 -28.44 -25.05 -13.74
C MET A 19 -28.48 -25.48 -15.20
N SER A 20 -29.63 -25.98 -15.65
CA SER A 20 -29.91 -26.23 -17.07
C SER A 20 -30.92 -25.22 -17.56
N CYS A 21 -30.57 -24.39 -18.53
CA CYS A 21 -31.53 -23.54 -19.27
C CYS A 21 -31.94 -24.23 -20.56
N SER A 22 -33.22 -24.51 -20.75
CA SER A 22 -33.80 -24.89 -22.03
C SER A 22 -34.51 -23.67 -22.64
N SER A 23 -34.35 -23.48 -23.95
CA SER A 23 -34.72 -22.25 -24.68
C SER A 23 -36.21 -22.16 -25.10
N ASP A 24 -37.04 -23.11 -24.71
CA ASP A 24 -38.40 -23.19 -25.28
C ASP A 24 -39.57 -23.11 -24.30
N ASP A 25 -39.31 -23.12 -22.99
CA ASP A 25 -40.38 -22.88 -22.01
C ASP A 25 -39.79 -22.07 -20.83
N ASN A 26 -40.54 -21.09 -20.35
CA ASN A 26 -40.24 -20.28 -19.18
C ASN A 26 -40.19 -21.08 -17.84
N GLU A 27 -40.00 -22.39 -17.89
CA GLU A 27 -39.80 -23.22 -16.72
C GLU A 27 -38.32 -23.28 -16.36
N ILE A 28 -37.97 -22.60 -15.28
CA ILE A 28 -36.67 -22.78 -14.62
C ILE A 28 -36.68 -24.21 -14.07
N PHE A 29 -35.98 -25.13 -14.77
CA PHE A 29 -35.73 -26.48 -14.24
C PHE A 29 -34.75 -26.37 -13.08
N VAL A 30 -35.27 -26.27 -11.88
CA VAL A 30 -34.50 -26.53 -10.67
C VAL A 30 -34.35 -28.04 -10.58
N GLY A 31 -33.09 -28.55 -10.61
CA GLY A 31 -32.82 -29.99 -10.54
C GLY A 31 -33.63 -30.63 -9.40
N ASP A 32 -34.20 -31.77 -9.71
CA ASP A 32 -35.09 -32.52 -8.80
C ASP A 32 -34.54 -32.52 -7.37
N ASN A 33 -35.26 -31.86 -6.46
CA ASN A 33 -35.12 -31.80 -5.00
C ASN A 33 -34.39 -30.62 -4.35
N PHE A 34 -33.79 -29.64 -5.06
CA PHE A 34 -32.95 -28.65 -4.34
C PHE A 34 -33.72 -27.44 -3.78
N PHE A 35 -34.86 -27.04 -4.34
CA PHE A 35 -35.65 -25.90 -3.84
C PHE A 35 -37.17 -26.13 -3.89
N THR A 36 -37.60 -27.37 -3.74
CA THR A 36 -39.03 -27.68 -3.61
C THR A 36 -39.58 -27.22 -2.27
N ASP A 37 -38.70 -27.01 -1.26
CA ASP A 37 -39.07 -26.50 0.06
C ASP A 37 -38.72 -25.02 0.16
N ARG A 38 -39.73 -24.18 0.38
CA ARG A 38 -39.60 -22.73 0.60
C ARG A 38 -38.70 -22.40 1.79
N GLN A 39 -38.72 -23.26 2.82
CA GLN A 39 -37.84 -23.12 3.96
C GLN A 39 -36.36 -23.25 3.58
N ALA A 40 -36.01 -24.19 2.68
CA ALA A 40 -34.64 -24.37 2.23
C ALA A 40 -34.10 -23.12 1.53
N ILE A 41 -34.92 -22.44 0.70
CA ILE A 41 -34.52 -21.17 0.08
C ILE A 41 -34.31 -20.07 1.13
N ILE A 42 -35.13 -20.00 2.13
CA ILE A 42 -34.98 -19.03 3.22
C ILE A 42 -33.71 -19.30 4.03
N ASP A 43 -33.43 -20.56 4.32
CA ASP A 43 -32.21 -20.97 5.04
C ASP A 43 -30.97 -20.63 4.24
N GLU A 44 -30.96 -20.84 2.92
CA GLU A 44 -29.88 -20.41 2.03
C GLU A 44 -29.70 -18.89 2.04
N ILE A 45 -30.80 -18.10 1.94
CA ILE A 45 -30.71 -16.62 2.05
C ILE A 45 -30.10 -16.22 3.40
N ASN A 46 -30.50 -16.89 4.48
CA ASN A 46 -29.97 -16.60 5.81
C ASN A 46 -28.48 -16.95 5.95
N ALA A 47 -28.01 -17.97 5.25
CA ALA A 47 -26.62 -18.40 5.23
C ALA A 47 -25.71 -17.48 4.41
N LEU A 48 -26.25 -16.73 3.43
CA LEU A 48 -25.45 -15.82 2.60
C LEU A 48 -24.80 -14.72 3.44
N THR A 49 -23.51 -14.56 3.24
CA THR A 49 -22.68 -13.52 3.89
C THR A 49 -21.66 -12.97 2.89
N TYR A 50 -21.04 -11.86 3.24
CA TYR A 50 -19.88 -11.29 2.57
C TYR A 50 -18.92 -10.68 3.61
N PRO A 51 -17.65 -10.45 3.30
CA PRO A 51 -16.70 -9.85 4.23
C PRO A 51 -17.16 -8.50 4.74
N GLN A 52 -17.06 -8.25 6.06
CA GLN A 52 -17.52 -7.03 6.72
C GLN A 52 -16.39 -6.08 7.12
N GLY A 53 -15.14 -6.40 6.79
CA GLY A 53 -13.97 -5.61 7.12
C GLY A 53 -12.69 -6.35 6.74
N PHE A 54 -11.57 -5.75 7.09
CA PHE A 54 -10.25 -6.29 6.78
C PHE A 54 -9.57 -6.83 8.04
N THR A 55 -8.66 -7.77 7.84
CA THR A 55 -7.80 -8.33 8.89
C THR A 55 -6.39 -7.77 8.75
N GLU A 56 -5.57 -7.90 9.79
CA GLU A 56 -4.16 -7.48 9.72
C GLU A 56 -3.38 -8.21 8.60
N SER A 57 -3.78 -9.43 8.24
CA SER A 57 -3.13 -10.19 7.16
C SER A 57 -3.47 -9.71 5.75
N ASP A 58 -4.45 -8.84 5.59
CA ASP A 58 -4.83 -8.26 4.29
C ASP A 58 -3.87 -7.14 3.86
N ASP A 59 -3.20 -6.49 4.82
CA ASP A 59 -2.07 -5.59 4.57
C ASP A 59 -0.77 -6.42 4.50
N LYS A 60 -0.18 -6.49 3.30
CA LYS A 60 1.07 -7.26 3.06
C LYS A 60 2.33 -6.51 3.47
N HIS A 61 2.22 -5.21 3.71
CA HIS A 61 3.33 -4.31 3.98
C HIS A 61 3.05 -3.38 5.17
N PRO A 62 2.64 -3.92 6.33
CA PRO A 62 2.29 -3.11 7.49
C PRO A 62 3.48 -2.27 8.00
N GLU A 63 4.72 -2.70 7.67
CA GLU A 63 5.95 -1.98 8.02
C GLU A 63 6.09 -0.63 7.33
N TYR A 64 5.48 -0.42 6.15
CA TYR A 64 5.59 0.84 5.42
C TYR A 64 5.04 2.03 6.20
N LYS A 65 4.00 1.84 7.00
CA LYS A 65 3.42 2.89 7.88
C LYS A 65 4.44 3.50 8.86
N ASN A 66 5.47 2.73 9.23
CA ASN A 66 6.56 3.20 10.09
C ASN A 66 7.67 3.92 9.32
N MET A 67 7.62 3.87 7.98
CA MET A 67 8.59 4.47 7.06
C MET A 67 8.03 5.71 6.37
N ASP A 68 6.72 5.96 6.49
CA ASP A 68 6.07 7.12 5.90
C ASP A 68 6.59 8.42 6.52
N PRO A 69 6.96 9.39 5.68
CA PRO A 69 7.37 10.69 6.16
C PRO A 69 6.26 11.41 6.92
N GLU A 70 6.64 12.13 7.96
CA GLU A 70 5.72 12.97 8.73
C GLU A 70 5.42 14.30 8.00
N VAL A 71 6.39 14.76 7.22
CA VAL A 71 6.31 16.00 6.45
C VAL A 71 6.95 15.78 5.10
N TYR A 72 6.32 16.30 4.06
CA TYR A 72 6.82 16.32 2.70
C TYR A 72 7.22 17.73 2.28
N THR A 73 8.22 17.82 1.40
CA THR A 73 8.59 19.09 0.72
C THR A 73 7.57 19.42 -0.35
N ASP A 74 7.70 20.63 -0.93
CA ASP A 74 7.10 20.92 -2.22
C ASP A 74 7.60 19.94 -3.29
N LYS A 75 6.78 19.76 -4.32
CA LYS A 75 7.11 18.87 -5.44
C LYS A 75 8.43 19.27 -6.08
N LYS A 76 9.32 18.31 -6.27
CA LYS A 76 10.64 18.47 -6.88
C LYS A 76 10.77 17.59 -8.11
N THR A 77 11.67 17.97 -9.01
CA THR A 77 12.04 17.15 -10.18
C THR A 77 13.43 16.58 -9.94
N THR A 78 13.60 15.26 -10.16
CA THR A 78 14.93 14.62 -10.04
C THR A 78 15.83 15.04 -11.19
N GLU A 79 17.09 15.34 -10.87
CA GLU A 79 18.09 15.64 -11.88
C GLU A 79 18.33 14.42 -12.79
N GLY A 80 18.45 14.65 -14.08
CA GLY A 80 18.81 13.62 -15.06
C GLY A 80 17.72 12.64 -15.46
N ARG A 81 16.68 12.44 -14.63
CA ARG A 81 15.56 11.52 -14.94
C ARG A 81 14.22 12.23 -15.16
N GLY A 82 14.13 13.50 -14.74
CA GLY A 82 12.89 14.28 -14.89
C GLY A 82 11.67 13.72 -14.16
N ILE A 83 11.90 12.87 -13.14
CA ILE A 83 10.81 12.30 -12.33
C ILE A 83 10.41 13.35 -11.31
N GLU A 84 9.12 13.65 -11.26
CA GLU A 84 8.56 14.58 -10.28
C GLU A 84 7.99 13.83 -9.07
N GLY A 85 8.19 14.39 -7.89
CA GLY A 85 7.66 13.85 -6.64
C GLY A 85 8.10 14.65 -5.42
N TYR A 86 7.98 14.03 -4.26
CA TYR A 86 8.19 14.68 -2.97
C TYR A 86 9.33 14.02 -2.22
N TYR A 87 10.11 14.84 -1.51
CA TYR A 87 10.98 14.35 -0.44
C TYR A 87 10.24 14.49 0.89
N GLY A 88 10.54 13.61 1.82
CA GLY A 88 10.02 13.71 3.16
C GLY A 88 11.08 13.30 4.17
N TYR A 89 10.80 13.53 5.45
CA TYR A 89 11.67 13.09 6.53
C TYR A 89 10.92 12.30 7.59
N VAL A 90 11.68 11.46 8.28
CA VAL A 90 11.23 10.62 9.40
C VAL A 90 12.00 11.04 10.65
N ASP A 91 11.31 11.34 11.75
CA ASP A 91 11.94 11.57 13.06
C ASP A 91 12.26 10.22 13.74
N LEU A 92 13.50 9.79 13.65
CA LEU A 92 13.98 8.56 14.26
C LEU A 92 14.24 8.70 15.77
N GLY A 93 14.02 9.88 16.38
CA GLY A 93 14.38 10.17 17.78
C GLY A 93 15.86 10.50 17.95
N LEU A 94 16.56 10.92 16.90
CA LEU A 94 17.96 11.33 16.88
C LEU A 94 18.11 12.87 16.94
N SER A 95 19.35 13.38 16.87
CA SER A 95 19.63 14.81 16.88
C SER A 95 19.03 15.55 15.67
N VAL A 96 18.91 14.88 14.53
CA VAL A 96 18.29 15.37 13.30
C VAL A 96 17.23 14.39 12.80
N LYS A 97 16.36 14.85 11.91
CA LYS A 97 15.43 14.00 11.16
C LYS A 97 16.11 13.52 9.88
N TRP A 98 15.81 12.29 9.46
CA TRP A 98 16.43 11.69 8.29
C TRP A 98 15.47 11.68 7.11
N ALA A 99 15.94 12.04 5.93
CA ALA A 99 15.13 11.90 4.71
C ALA A 99 14.62 10.46 4.57
N SER A 100 13.42 10.28 4.06
CA SER A 100 12.84 8.96 3.78
C SER A 100 13.57 8.25 2.63
N SER A 101 14.16 9.02 1.70
CA SER A 101 14.86 8.50 0.52
C SER A 101 16.16 9.25 0.23
N ASN A 102 17.00 8.68 -0.63
CA ASN A 102 18.20 9.34 -1.15
C ASN A 102 17.82 10.45 -2.14
N LEU A 103 18.69 11.44 -2.34
CA LEU A 103 18.53 12.40 -3.43
C LEU A 103 18.42 11.68 -4.78
N GLY A 104 17.54 12.17 -5.65
CA GLY A 104 17.19 11.51 -6.91
C GLY A 104 16.14 10.40 -6.80
N SER A 105 15.62 10.14 -5.60
CA SER A 105 14.48 9.25 -5.35
C SER A 105 13.39 9.99 -4.63
N VAL A 106 12.22 10.11 -5.24
CA VAL A 106 11.09 10.91 -4.75
C VAL A 106 9.86 10.07 -4.55
N SER A 107 9.07 10.39 -3.53
CA SER A 107 7.75 9.81 -3.33
C SER A 107 6.79 10.32 -4.40
N PRO A 108 6.02 9.42 -5.06
CA PRO A 108 5.01 9.86 -6.04
C PRO A 108 3.78 10.49 -5.38
N VAL A 109 3.58 10.29 -4.08
CA VAL A 109 2.40 10.71 -3.33
C VAL A 109 2.77 11.28 -1.97
N THR A 110 1.88 12.07 -1.39
CA THR A 110 1.95 12.59 -0.02
C THR A 110 0.90 11.98 0.91
N GLU A 111 -0.04 11.25 0.34
CA GLU A 111 -1.12 10.62 1.09
C GLU A 111 -1.26 9.16 0.67
N HIS A 112 -1.47 8.29 1.63
CA HIS A 112 -1.66 6.86 1.44
C HIS A 112 -3.09 6.49 1.80
N LYS A 113 -3.76 5.78 0.88
CA LYS A 113 -5.12 5.29 1.11
C LYS A 113 -5.11 4.10 2.06
N THR A 114 -6.19 3.94 2.81
CA THR A 114 -6.43 2.72 3.59
C THR A 114 -7.12 1.64 2.76
N LEU A 115 -7.18 0.43 3.30
CA LEU A 115 -7.96 -0.68 2.70
C LEU A 115 -9.44 -0.31 2.56
N GLU A 116 -10.02 0.33 3.59
CA GLU A 116 -11.42 0.75 3.60
C GLU A 116 -11.69 1.81 2.52
N GLN A 117 -10.80 2.80 2.37
CA GLN A 117 -10.92 3.82 1.32
C GLN A 117 -10.81 3.19 -0.07
N THR A 118 -9.90 2.23 -0.25
CA THR A 118 -9.74 1.51 -1.51
C THR A 118 -10.98 0.69 -1.86
N LEU A 119 -11.59 0.02 -0.86
CA LEU A 119 -12.84 -0.70 -1.04
C LEU A 119 -13.98 0.24 -1.41
N GLN A 120 -14.12 1.37 -0.71
CA GLN A 120 -15.19 2.34 -0.99
C GLN A 120 -15.10 2.86 -2.42
N GLU A 121 -13.90 3.20 -2.90
CA GLU A 121 -13.70 3.63 -4.29
C GLU A 121 -14.09 2.55 -5.30
N LEU A 122 -13.73 1.29 -5.03
CA LEU A 122 -14.13 0.18 -5.89
C LEU A 122 -15.64 -0.05 -5.91
N GLU A 123 -16.30 0.04 -4.76
CA GLU A 123 -17.75 -0.07 -4.68
C GLU A 123 -18.45 1.05 -5.46
N ASP A 124 -17.93 2.27 -5.35
CA ASP A 124 -18.44 3.42 -6.11
C ASP A 124 -18.21 3.26 -7.62
N GLU A 125 -17.00 2.81 -8.04
CA GLU A 125 -16.68 2.52 -9.45
C GLU A 125 -17.60 1.42 -10.03
N LEU A 126 -17.91 0.39 -9.26
CA LEU A 126 -18.78 -0.72 -9.67
C LEU A 126 -20.27 -0.41 -9.51
N GLY A 127 -20.63 0.73 -8.92
CA GLY A 127 -22.00 1.13 -8.67
C GLY A 127 -22.72 0.20 -7.67
N ILE A 128 -21.98 -0.39 -6.72
CA ILE A 128 -22.54 -1.29 -5.70
C ILE A 128 -23.33 -0.46 -4.70
N LYS A 129 -24.65 -0.63 -4.73
CA LYS A 129 -25.55 0.03 -3.78
C LYS A 129 -25.83 -0.89 -2.59
N PRO A 130 -25.92 -0.34 -1.37
CA PRO A 130 -26.31 -1.13 -0.21
C PRO A 130 -27.63 -1.89 -0.47
N MET A 131 -27.66 -3.15 -0.10
CA MET A 131 -28.83 -3.99 -0.19
C MET A 131 -29.09 -4.67 1.15
N GLU A 132 -30.30 -4.49 1.66
CA GLU A 132 -30.70 -5.19 2.87
C GLU A 132 -30.90 -6.67 2.58
N LYS A 133 -30.49 -7.50 3.55
CA LYS A 133 -30.75 -8.95 3.51
C LYS A 133 -32.25 -9.19 3.56
N PRO A 134 -32.82 -9.94 2.60
CA PRO A 134 -34.23 -10.30 2.67
C PRO A 134 -34.53 -11.00 4.00
N SER A 135 -35.55 -10.51 4.74
CA SER A 135 -35.97 -11.07 6.03
C SER A 135 -37.27 -11.79 5.88
N PHE A 136 -37.29 -13.05 6.29
CA PHE A 136 -38.47 -13.93 6.29
C PHE A 136 -38.77 -14.46 7.69
N THR A 137 -38.32 -13.74 8.73
CA THR A 137 -38.52 -14.16 10.11
C THR A 137 -39.96 -13.94 10.56
N ASN A 138 -40.46 -14.90 11.32
CA ASN A 138 -41.77 -14.82 12.00
C ASN A 138 -41.71 -13.80 13.17
N ASN A 139 -41.50 -12.52 12.84
CA ASN A 139 -41.46 -11.46 13.84
C ASN A 139 -42.88 -10.90 14.01
N LYS A 140 -43.30 -10.61 15.25
CA LYS A 140 -44.64 -10.05 15.57
C LYS A 140 -44.96 -8.75 14.82
N ASN A 141 -43.96 -8.15 14.16
CA ASN A 141 -44.09 -6.96 13.31
C ASN A 141 -44.03 -7.28 11.80
N SER A 142 -44.03 -8.56 11.39
CA SER A 142 -44.04 -8.93 9.98
C SER A 142 -45.41 -8.73 9.36
N THR A 143 -45.44 -8.38 8.09
CA THR A 143 -46.63 -8.03 7.31
C THR A 143 -47.55 -9.22 6.94
N TYR A 144 -47.27 -10.42 7.46
CA TYR A 144 -48.21 -11.53 7.22
C TYR A 144 -49.35 -11.55 8.19
N PRO A 145 -50.56 -12.09 7.82
CA PRO A 145 -51.74 -12.07 8.68
C PRO A 145 -51.51 -12.82 9.99
N THR A 146 -51.82 -12.18 11.12
CA THR A 146 -51.65 -12.76 12.48
C THR A 146 -52.50 -14.01 12.75
N THR A 147 -53.40 -14.33 11.83
CA THR A 147 -54.31 -15.53 11.87
C THR A 147 -53.71 -16.74 11.18
N MET A 148 -52.53 -16.60 10.53
CA MET A 148 -51.91 -17.65 9.75
C MET A 148 -50.73 -18.23 10.53
N SER A 149 -50.57 -19.56 10.54
CA SER A 149 -49.34 -20.19 11.06
C SER A 149 -48.15 -19.91 10.15
N TYR A 150 -46.94 -20.06 10.69
CA TYR A 150 -45.74 -19.87 9.88
C TYR A 150 -45.67 -20.87 8.70
N GLU A 151 -46.11 -22.08 8.88
CA GLU A 151 -46.20 -23.06 7.80
C GLU A 151 -47.19 -22.66 6.70
N GLU A 152 -48.36 -22.14 7.08
CA GLU A 152 -49.34 -21.63 6.13
C GLU A 152 -48.79 -20.42 5.37
N TYR A 153 -48.09 -19.53 6.09
CA TYR A 153 -47.40 -18.40 5.47
C TYR A 153 -46.35 -18.87 4.44
N LEU A 154 -45.49 -19.83 4.79
CA LEU A 154 -44.52 -20.40 3.86
C LEU A 154 -45.22 -21.02 2.62
N ARG A 155 -46.31 -21.75 2.82
CA ARG A 155 -47.06 -22.32 1.69
C ARG A 155 -47.70 -21.26 0.81
N SER A 156 -48.06 -20.10 1.35
CA SER A 156 -48.65 -19.00 0.61
C SER A 156 -47.59 -18.21 -0.22
N MET A 157 -46.31 -18.29 0.12
CA MET A 157 -45.26 -17.60 -0.59
C MET A 157 -45.11 -18.12 -2.03
N ASP A 158 -44.94 -17.20 -2.98
CA ASP A 158 -44.53 -17.54 -4.34
C ASP A 158 -43.08 -18.00 -4.34
N ILE A 159 -42.82 -19.24 -4.73
CA ILE A 159 -41.50 -19.83 -4.80
C ILE A 159 -40.59 -19.09 -5.79
N ASN A 160 -41.15 -18.57 -6.88
CA ASN A 160 -40.38 -17.80 -7.86
C ASN A 160 -39.94 -16.45 -7.29
N ALA A 161 -40.78 -15.82 -6.44
CA ALA A 161 -40.43 -14.59 -5.74
C ALA A 161 -39.31 -14.82 -4.73
N LEU A 162 -39.36 -15.92 -3.98
CA LEU A 162 -38.28 -16.32 -3.05
C LEU A 162 -36.97 -16.60 -3.78
N TYR A 163 -37.03 -17.35 -4.89
CA TYR A 163 -35.86 -17.64 -5.70
C TYR A 163 -35.26 -16.37 -6.34
N SER A 164 -36.12 -15.44 -6.77
CA SER A 164 -35.68 -14.14 -7.28
C SER A 164 -35.01 -13.30 -6.19
N ALA A 165 -35.49 -13.36 -4.93
CA ALA A 165 -34.88 -12.69 -3.80
C ALA A 165 -33.51 -13.31 -3.45
N TYR A 166 -33.43 -14.66 -3.46
CA TYR A 166 -32.18 -15.40 -3.29
C TYR A 166 -31.14 -14.98 -4.33
N ASN A 167 -31.49 -15.04 -5.61
CA ASN A 167 -30.55 -14.73 -6.69
C ASN A 167 -30.04 -13.29 -6.60
N ARG A 168 -30.92 -12.33 -6.33
CA ARG A 168 -30.51 -10.93 -6.18
C ARG A 168 -29.55 -10.73 -5.02
N TYR A 169 -29.85 -11.31 -3.85
CA TYR A 169 -29.03 -11.17 -2.67
C TYR A 169 -27.72 -11.97 -2.79
N ASN A 170 -27.75 -13.15 -3.38
CA ASN A 170 -26.56 -13.94 -3.68
C ASN A 170 -25.60 -13.19 -4.61
N ASN A 171 -26.11 -12.62 -5.71
CA ASN A 171 -25.32 -11.80 -6.61
C ASN A 171 -24.72 -10.59 -5.90
N TYR A 172 -25.46 -9.94 -5.02
CA TYR A 172 -24.95 -8.85 -4.21
C TYR A 172 -23.79 -9.31 -3.31
N CYS A 173 -23.95 -10.42 -2.57
CA CYS A 173 -22.90 -10.98 -1.71
C CYS A 173 -21.66 -11.37 -2.51
N MET A 174 -21.82 -11.97 -3.69
CA MET A 174 -20.71 -12.31 -4.57
C MET A 174 -19.98 -11.07 -5.07
N THR A 175 -20.70 -10.03 -5.48
CA THR A 175 -20.12 -8.78 -5.96
C THR A 175 -19.35 -8.07 -4.83
N LYS A 176 -19.92 -8.01 -3.61
CA LYS A 176 -19.25 -7.48 -2.42
C LYS A 176 -17.97 -8.25 -2.08
N THR A 177 -18.01 -9.58 -2.17
CA THR A 177 -16.84 -10.43 -1.92
C THR A 177 -15.75 -10.20 -2.97
N SER A 178 -16.12 -10.08 -4.25
CA SER A 178 -15.18 -9.76 -5.32
C SER A 178 -14.55 -8.39 -5.09
N ALA A 179 -15.35 -7.35 -4.85
CA ALA A 179 -14.84 -6.00 -4.59
C ALA A 179 -13.90 -5.97 -3.38
N HIS A 180 -14.21 -6.71 -2.31
CA HIS A 180 -13.33 -6.83 -1.15
C HIS A 180 -11.97 -7.45 -1.49
N ASN A 181 -11.95 -8.56 -2.24
CA ASN A 181 -10.71 -9.21 -2.67
C ASN A 181 -9.89 -8.32 -3.62
N ASP A 182 -10.57 -7.66 -4.56
CA ASP A 182 -9.94 -6.72 -5.50
C ASP A 182 -9.37 -5.49 -4.77
N ALA A 183 -10.03 -5.03 -3.68
CA ALA A 183 -9.51 -3.96 -2.84
C ALA A 183 -8.20 -4.37 -2.16
N ILE A 184 -8.09 -5.59 -1.63
CA ILE A 184 -6.85 -6.10 -1.04
C ILE A 184 -5.73 -6.10 -2.07
N VAL A 185 -5.99 -6.60 -3.29
CA VAL A 185 -4.99 -6.65 -4.36
C VAL A 185 -4.58 -5.24 -4.78
N ARG A 186 -5.55 -4.35 -5.05
CA ARG A 186 -5.30 -2.96 -5.47
C ARG A 186 -4.52 -2.19 -4.40
N TYR A 187 -4.92 -2.31 -3.14
CA TYR A 187 -4.24 -1.67 -2.01
C TYR A 187 -2.77 -2.10 -1.93
N ASN A 188 -2.50 -3.40 -1.87
CA ASN A 188 -1.12 -3.89 -1.70
C ASN A 188 -0.22 -3.52 -2.89
N ASN A 189 -0.73 -3.59 -4.12
CA ASN A 189 0.00 -3.13 -5.30
C ASN A 189 0.30 -1.63 -5.23
N THR A 190 -0.67 -0.82 -4.81
CA THR A 190 -0.49 0.62 -4.66
C THR A 190 0.51 0.94 -3.55
N GLN A 191 0.47 0.24 -2.41
CA GLN A 191 1.44 0.41 -1.33
C GLN A 191 2.85 0.12 -1.84
N TYR A 192 3.06 -1.00 -2.54
CA TYR A 192 4.37 -1.32 -3.11
C TYR A 192 4.86 -0.24 -4.08
N GLU A 193 4.04 0.17 -5.05
CA GLU A 193 4.40 1.20 -6.04
C GLU A 193 4.71 2.56 -5.39
N ASN A 194 3.92 2.94 -4.39
CA ASN A 194 4.11 4.18 -3.66
C ASN A 194 5.37 4.20 -2.79
N HIS A 195 5.89 3.04 -2.37
CA HIS A 195 7.04 2.93 -1.47
C HIS A 195 8.34 2.46 -2.15
N LYS A 196 8.29 2.02 -3.41
CA LYS A 196 9.49 1.52 -4.12
C LYS A 196 10.65 2.53 -4.17
N TYR A 197 10.36 3.84 -4.08
CA TYR A 197 11.38 4.89 -4.04
C TYR A 197 12.29 4.80 -2.80
N LEU A 198 11.82 4.22 -1.70
CA LEU A 198 12.60 4.03 -0.48
C LEU A 198 13.82 3.13 -0.70
N PHE A 199 13.72 2.19 -1.64
CA PHE A 199 14.74 1.17 -1.94
C PHE A 199 15.69 1.59 -3.06
N ALA A 200 15.51 2.77 -3.63
CA ALA A 200 16.37 3.27 -4.70
C ALA A 200 17.63 3.94 -4.13
N VAL A 201 18.78 3.65 -4.75
CA VAL A 201 20.06 4.29 -4.39
C VAL A 201 20.07 5.80 -4.67
N GLY A 202 19.13 6.29 -5.47
CA GLY A 202 19.08 7.69 -5.87
C GLY A 202 20.10 8.03 -6.96
N ASP A 203 20.43 9.30 -7.07
CA ASP A 203 21.46 9.81 -7.95
C ASP A 203 22.80 9.87 -7.21
N GLY A 204 23.90 9.70 -7.94
CA GLY A 204 25.25 9.90 -7.41
C GLY A 204 25.69 11.34 -7.61
N TYR A 205 26.25 11.97 -6.59
CA TYR A 205 26.78 13.33 -6.64
C TYR A 205 28.25 13.36 -6.27
N PRO A 206 29.07 14.21 -6.91
CA PRO A 206 30.41 14.47 -6.42
C PRO A 206 30.34 15.35 -5.17
N TRP A 207 31.29 15.20 -4.27
CA TRP A 207 31.31 16.01 -3.04
C TRP A 207 31.53 17.50 -3.33
N GLY A 208 30.69 18.37 -2.80
CA GLY A 208 30.74 19.82 -3.04
C GLY A 208 30.25 20.25 -4.41
N GLY A 209 29.79 19.33 -5.26
CA GLY A 209 29.14 19.65 -6.52
C GLY A 209 27.60 19.68 -6.34
N LEU A 210 26.93 20.56 -7.07
CA LEU A 210 25.49 20.78 -6.98
C LEU A 210 24.68 19.97 -8.01
N GLY A 211 25.34 19.25 -8.88
CA GLY A 211 24.75 18.37 -9.89
C GLY A 211 25.62 17.11 -10.10
N MET A 212 25.08 16.10 -10.75
CA MET A 212 25.76 14.80 -10.99
C MET A 212 27.12 14.94 -11.71
N TRP A 213 27.29 16.01 -12.50
CA TRP A 213 28.51 16.28 -13.29
C TRP A 213 29.19 17.61 -12.92
N ASP A 214 28.71 18.26 -11.86
CA ASP A 214 29.24 19.51 -11.37
C ASP A 214 30.32 19.26 -10.31
N TYR A 215 31.52 19.02 -10.75
CA TYR A 215 32.66 18.81 -9.85
C TYR A 215 33.12 20.11 -9.22
N LEU A 216 33.66 20.05 -7.99
CA LEU A 216 34.19 21.17 -7.22
C LEU A 216 35.17 22.04 -7.98
N GLY A 217 35.93 21.44 -8.92
CA GLY A 217 36.90 22.13 -9.79
C GLY A 217 38.00 22.79 -8.97
N THR A 218 38.10 24.12 -9.09
CA THR A 218 39.05 24.95 -8.35
C THR A 218 38.43 25.68 -7.17
N LYS A 219 37.15 25.44 -6.86
CA LYS A 219 36.47 26.04 -5.69
C LYS A 219 37.10 25.52 -4.41
N GLU A 220 37.38 26.40 -3.48
CA GLU A 220 37.78 26.04 -2.11
C GLU A 220 36.55 25.87 -1.25
N ALA A 221 36.19 24.61 -0.96
CA ALA A 221 35.10 24.31 -0.07
C ALA A 221 35.55 24.27 1.40
N PRO A 222 34.70 24.67 2.36
CA PRO A 222 35.00 24.54 3.80
C PRO A 222 35.21 23.07 4.19
N MET A 223 35.79 22.86 5.39
CA MET A 223 36.02 21.51 5.93
C MET A 223 34.71 20.75 6.18
N ASP A 224 33.63 21.44 6.44
CA ASP A 224 32.25 20.95 6.56
C ASP A 224 31.36 21.84 5.71
N ILE A 225 30.61 21.23 4.77
CA ILE A 225 29.72 21.93 3.83
C ILE A 225 28.24 21.86 4.26
N ALA A 226 27.92 21.18 5.37
CA ALA A 226 26.54 21.02 5.80
C ALA A 226 25.78 22.36 5.88
N GLY A 227 24.66 22.43 5.18
CA GLY A 227 23.80 23.64 5.16
C GLY A 227 24.32 24.80 4.28
N ASN A 228 25.46 24.65 3.61
CA ASN A 228 25.99 25.66 2.70
C ASN A 228 25.51 25.42 1.28
N ALA A 229 24.49 26.14 0.82
CA ALA A 229 23.87 25.96 -0.48
C ALA A 229 24.81 26.14 -1.71
N GLU A 230 26.04 26.67 -1.50
CA GLU A 230 27.05 26.78 -2.56
C GLU A 230 27.77 25.44 -2.81
N PHE A 231 27.80 24.53 -1.81
CA PHE A 231 28.55 23.28 -1.86
C PHE A 231 27.71 22.07 -1.42
N ASP A 232 26.64 22.27 -0.65
CA ASP A 232 25.76 21.20 -0.15
C ASP A 232 24.58 21.02 -1.08
N VAL A 233 24.63 19.94 -1.88
CA VAL A 233 23.58 19.64 -2.86
C VAL A 233 22.23 19.36 -2.21
N ALA A 234 22.17 18.84 -0.98
CA ALA A 234 20.91 18.64 -0.28
C ALA A 234 20.26 19.96 0.08
N THR A 235 21.04 20.93 0.61
CA THR A 235 20.55 22.29 0.88
C THR A 235 20.15 22.99 -0.43
N TYR A 236 20.94 22.85 -1.48
CA TYR A 236 20.67 23.48 -2.78
C TYR A 236 19.35 22.98 -3.39
N ILE A 237 19.09 21.68 -3.39
CA ILE A 237 17.91 21.08 -4.01
C ILE A 237 16.67 21.22 -3.12
N LEU A 238 16.80 20.94 -1.81
CA LEU A 238 15.66 20.81 -0.91
C LEU A 238 15.35 22.11 -0.15
N GLY A 239 16.32 23.02 -0.05
CA GLY A 239 16.15 24.31 0.61
C GLY A 239 16.60 24.35 2.07
N GLU A 240 16.22 25.44 2.75
CA GLU A 240 16.61 25.69 4.14
C GLU A 240 16.15 24.56 5.08
N GLY A 241 16.96 24.27 6.08
CA GLY A 241 16.74 23.19 7.06
C GLY A 241 17.24 21.82 6.59
N TRP A 242 17.46 21.62 5.30
CA TRP A 242 18.04 20.39 4.76
C TRP A 242 19.55 20.50 4.60
N SER A 243 20.25 19.39 4.83
CA SER A 243 21.70 19.32 4.60
C SER A 243 22.18 17.90 4.33
N MET A 244 23.39 17.78 3.80
CA MET A 244 24.14 16.54 3.87
C MET A 244 24.46 16.24 5.34
N PRO A 245 24.37 14.95 5.76
CA PRO A 245 24.67 14.58 7.14
C PRO A 245 26.17 14.69 7.43
N THR A 246 26.50 15.17 8.63
CA THR A 246 27.87 15.14 9.16
C THR A 246 28.28 13.71 9.52
N LYS A 247 29.58 13.48 9.66
CA LYS A 247 30.12 12.20 10.19
C LYS A 247 29.53 11.87 11.58
N ALA A 248 29.37 12.89 12.44
CA ALA A 248 28.81 12.68 13.77
C ALA A 248 27.35 12.25 13.73
N GLN A 249 26.52 12.77 12.82
CA GLN A 249 25.13 12.36 12.63
C GLN A 249 25.02 10.93 12.09
N TRP A 250 25.89 10.54 11.14
CA TRP A 250 25.98 9.16 10.69
C TRP A 250 26.41 8.22 11.82
N GLN A 251 27.38 8.63 12.66
CA GLN A 251 27.79 7.84 13.83
C GLN A 251 26.65 7.68 14.81
N GLU A 252 25.87 8.75 15.07
CA GLU A 252 24.69 8.68 15.92
C GLU A 252 23.66 7.68 15.38
N LEU A 253 23.40 7.70 14.08
CA LEU A 253 22.49 6.74 13.41
C LEU A 253 22.98 5.29 13.58
N ILE A 254 24.29 5.08 13.40
CA ILE A 254 24.91 3.75 13.53
C ILE A 254 24.81 3.23 14.97
N ASP A 255 25.04 4.08 15.96
CA ASP A 255 25.17 3.69 17.37
C ASP A 255 23.80 3.55 18.06
N LYS A 256 22.83 4.40 17.72
CA LYS A 256 21.56 4.49 18.46
C LYS A 256 20.39 3.75 17.84
N CYS A 257 20.48 3.35 16.56
CA CYS A 257 19.40 2.68 15.86
C CYS A 257 19.59 1.17 15.78
N GLN A 258 18.50 0.46 15.61
CA GLN A 258 18.50 -0.96 15.28
C GLN A 258 18.60 -1.14 13.77
N TRP A 259 19.50 -2.02 13.34
CA TRP A 259 19.78 -2.26 11.93
C TRP A 259 19.40 -3.69 11.55
N LYS A 260 18.51 -3.85 10.60
CA LYS A 260 18.17 -5.14 10.01
C LYS A 260 18.59 -5.15 8.55
N LYS A 261 19.59 -6.03 8.22
CA LYS A 261 20.08 -6.18 6.84
C LYS A 261 19.17 -7.09 6.04
N TYR A 262 18.94 -6.69 4.81
CA TYR A 262 18.39 -7.49 3.72
C TYR A 262 19.44 -7.60 2.61
N ASP A 263 19.13 -8.24 1.48
CA ASP A 263 20.13 -8.50 0.42
C ASP A 263 20.85 -7.22 -0.04
N ASN A 264 20.10 -6.17 -0.36
CA ASN A 264 20.63 -4.94 -0.96
C ASN A 264 20.22 -3.65 -0.23
N TYR A 265 19.70 -3.75 0.99
CA TYR A 265 19.34 -2.59 1.82
C TYR A 265 19.31 -2.95 3.31
N TYR A 266 19.27 -1.90 4.11
CA TYR A 266 19.01 -1.98 5.56
C TYR A 266 17.69 -1.29 5.89
N VAL A 267 16.93 -1.87 6.81
CA VAL A 267 15.87 -1.18 7.55
C VAL A 267 16.49 -0.70 8.87
N VAL A 268 16.43 0.60 9.09
CA VAL A 268 17.05 1.25 10.26
C VAL A 268 15.93 1.84 11.11
N THR A 269 15.73 1.27 12.29
CA THR A 269 14.68 1.68 13.24
C THR A 269 15.28 2.50 14.37
N GLY A 270 14.81 3.72 14.52
CA GLY A 270 15.27 4.65 15.55
C GLY A 270 14.60 4.45 16.90
N PRO A 271 15.06 5.18 17.94
CA PRO A 271 14.45 5.17 19.28
C PRO A 271 12.96 5.55 19.29
N SER A 272 12.49 6.31 18.33
CA SER A 272 11.07 6.67 18.18
C SER A 272 10.15 5.52 17.75
N GLY A 273 10.72 4.38 17.32
CA GLY A 273 10.00 3.27 16.68
C GLY A 273 9.75 3.45 15.17
N LYS A 274 10.06 4.64 14.62
CA LYS A 274 10.02 4.90 13.18
C LYS A 274 11.24 4.31 12.49
N SER A 275 11.12 4.06 11.18
CA SER A 275 12.16 3.44 10.38
C SER A 275 12.42 4.18 9.08
N ILE A 276 13.64 4.03 8.56
CA ILE A 276 13.99 4.39 7.18
C ILE A 276 14.64 3.20 6.48
N VAL A 277 14.58 3.19 5.16
CA VAL A 277 15.32 2.23 4.32
C VAL A 277 16.59 2.88 3.82
N LEU A 278 17.73 2.23 4.02
CA LEU A 278 19.02 2.64 3.45
C LEU A 278 19.48 1.57 2.45
N PRO A 279 19.43 1.82 1.14
CA PRO A 279 20.04 0.96 0.14
C PRO A 279 21.52 0.73 0.40
N CYS A 280 22.03 -0.46 0.07
CA CYS A 280 23.48 -0.73 0.11
C CYS A 280 24.19 0.13 -0.92
N ALA A 281 24.95 1.11 -0.44
CA ALA A 281 25.67 2.07 -1.27
C ALA A 281 26.82 2.73 -0.51
N TRP A 282 27.60 3.55 -1.20
CA TRP A 282 28.45 4.55 -0.62
C TRP A 282 27.68 5.84 -0.43
N TYR A 283 27.87 6.49 0.73
CA TYR A 283 27.22 7.75 1.08
C TYR A 283 28.24 8.81 1.44
N HIS A 284 28.09 10.00 0.89
CA HIS A 284 28.88 11.14 1.34
C HIS A 284 28.43 11.61 2.74
N THR A 285 29.41 12.04 3.53
CA THR A 285 29.21 12.98 4.63
C THR A 285 29.48 14.40 4.14
N SER A 286 29.11 15.40 4.94
CA SER A 286 29.43 16.81 4.61
C SER A 286 30.89 17.19 4.84
N GLU A 287 31.73 16.30 5.42
CA GLU A 287 33.03 16.63 5.98
C GLU A 287 34.19 16.07 5.14
N GLN A 288 35.29 16.84 5.08
CA GLN A 288 36.54 16.50 4.42
C GLN A 288 37.74 16.58 5.33
N THR A 289 38.88 16.06 4.86
CA THR A 289 40.18 16.11 5.55
C THR A 289 41.15 17.16 4.96
N GLY A 290 40.72 17.90 3.92
CA GLY A 290 41.57 18.76 3.10
C GLY A 290 42.14 18.06 1.87
N ARG A 291 42.09 16.71 1.79
CA ARG A 291 42.54 15.91 0.65
C ARG A 291 41.55 14.85 0.22
N GLU A 292 40.74 14.38 1.12
CA GLU A 292 39.78 13.29 0.94
C GLU A 292 38.50 13.62 1.73
N VAL A 293 37.41 12.96 1.36
CA VAL A 293 36.07 13.12 1.94
C VAL A 293 35.76 11.93 2.84
N TYR A 294 35.14 12.17 3.98
CA TYR A 294 34.57 11.09 4.79
C TYR A 294 33.31 10.54 4.12
N ASN A 295 33.27 9.24 3.93
CA ASN A 295 32.15 8.53 3.33
C ASN A 295 31.71 7.39 4.24
N VAL A 296 30.46 6.96 4.12
CA VAL A 296 29.92 5.79 4.79
C VAL A 296 29.78 4.66 3.77
N TYR A 297 30.40 3.53 4.06
CA TYR A 297 30.28 2.31 3.27
C TYR A 297 29.20 1.42 3.90
N LEU A 298 28.08 1.21 3.19
CA LEU A 298 26.96 0.40 3.64
C LEU A 298 26.72 -0.78 2.68
N TYR A 299 27.52 -1.83 2.80
CA TYR A 299 27.26 -3.11 2.12
C TYR A 299 27.26 -4.25 3.16
N ASP A 300 28.42 -4.78 3.48
CA ASP A 300 28.55 -5.84 4.49
C ASP A 300 28.90 -5.29 5.88
N SER A 301 29.35 -4.05 5.92
CA SER A 301 29.69 -3.31 7.13
C SER A 301 29.11 -1.90 7.11
N LYS A 302 29.20 -1.22 8.24
CA LYS A 302 28.81 0.19 8.43
C LYS A 302 30.05 0.95 8.86
N GLU A 303 30.90 1.28 7.89
CA GLU A 303 32.22 1.82 8.15
C GLU A 303 32.41 3.19 7.51
N PHE A 304 33.15 4.07 8.18
CA PHE A 304 33.66 5.28 7.57
C PHE A 304 34.92 4.95 6.76
N LYS A 305 34.94 5.45 5.51
CA LYS A 305 36.08 5.34 4.62
C LYS A 305 36.40 6.69 4.00
N LEU A 306 37.65 6.90 3.63
CA LEU A 306 38.06 8.08 2.89
C LEU A 306 37.89 7.80 1.39
N GLY A 307 37.52 8.82 0.62
CA GLY A 307 37.33 8.76 -0.82
C GLY A 307 37.61 10.09 -1.49
N GLY A 308 37.62 10.08 -2.81
CA GLY A 308 37.93 11.26 -3.61
C GLY A 308 36.74 12.21 -3.72
N PHE A 309 37.01 13.49 -3.95
CA PHE A 309 35.99 14.53 -4.21
C PHE A 309 35.19 14.28 -5.48
N ARG A 310 35.67 13.46 -6.41
CA ARG A 310 35.01 13.17 -7.69
C ARG A 310 34.20 11.87 -7.68
N ASP A 311 34.24 11.14 -6.59
CA ASP A 311 33.47 9.92 -6.48
C ASP A 311 31.97 10.27 -6.46
N LEU A 312 31.18 9.54 -7.25
CA LEU A 312 29.74 9.74 -7.34
C LEU A 312 29.05 8.83 -6.33
N PHE A 313 28.74 9.38 -5.16
CA PHE A 313 28.10 8.62 -4.10
C PHE A 313 26.71 9.15 -3.79
N SER A 314 25.90 8.31 -3.16
CA SER A 314 24.55 8.67 -2.74
C SER A 314 24.56 9.73 -1.64
N ILE A 315 23.53 10.54 -1.61
CA ILE A 315 23.28 11.50 -0.52
C ILE A 315 21.98 11.08 0.17
N ARG A 316 22.07 10.86 1.48
CA ARG A 316 20.89 10.72 2.35
C ARG A 316 20.73 12.02 3.15
N PRO A 317 19.85 12.94 2.75
CA PRO A 317 19.69 14.20 3.45
C PRO A 317 19.23 14.06 4.89
N VAL A 318 19.56 15.05 5.70
CA VAL A 318 18.99 15.26 7.03
C VAL A 318 18.30 16.60 7.11
N HIS A 319 17.34 16.74 8.03
CA HIS A 319 16.62 17.98 8.29
C HIS A 319 16.81 18.38 9.76
N THR A 320 17.05 19.65 10.01
CA THR A 320 17.10 20.20 11.38
C THR A 320 15.75 20.03 12.07
N LYS A 321 15.77 19.83 13.38
CA LYS A 321 14.54 19.73 14.20
C LYS A 321 13.85 21.06 14.33
#